data_e284d3ae8e85bbffd822472f80e91860
#
_entry.id   e284d3ae8e85bbffd822472f80e91860
#
_cell.length_a   1.000
_cell.length_b   1.000
_cell.length_c   1.000
_cell.angle_alpha   90.00
_cell.angle_beta   90.00
_cell.angle_gamma   90.00
#
_symmetry.space_group_name_H-M   'P 1'
#
loop_
_entity.id
_entity.type
_entity.pdbx_description
1 polymer ?
#
loop_
_entity_poly.entity_id
_entity_poly.type
_entity_poly.pdbx_seq_one_letter_code
_entity_poly.pdbx_strand_id
1 'polypeptide(L)'
;MSALVNKLRQLRTESGQSPAIALPPKPTISADVLRLIQGRSRIQRVTQRATSADRFVPGVEIAPGLYFIEAFMDWGCPTPLIETAFARWEEPVAHHRLLHFDTETTGLAGGTGTRAWMIGAANWMADGRFRLRQLTTTTMGAEVAMLRTFADWIEPDTVLVSYNGKSYDSPLLRTRYRLARLPDRIHGLGHLDLLHPVRRHWKGVWENCRLATAERELLGVVREDDLPGSEAPAAWLTYLRGGSAVNLRRVMTHNAQDLKSLAGILLHMARLGATPINAVDMPQ
;
A
#
# COMPACT_ATOMS: atom_id res chain seq x y z
N MET A 1 16.72 -48.98 41.88
CA MET A 1 17.54 -48.21 40.90
C MET A 1 18.34 -49.08 39.89
N SER A 2 18.18 -50.41 39.88
CA SER A 2 18.98 -51.29 39.04
C SER A 2 18.40 -51.58 37.62
N ALA A 3 17.09 -51.62 37.45
CA ALA A 3 16.47 -52.02 36.17
C ALA A 3 16.54 -50.95 35.06
N LEU A 4 16.52 -49.67 35.43
CA LEU A 4 16.57 -48.54 34.47
C LEU A 4 17.97 -48.36 33.88
N VAL A 5 19.01 -48.59 34.70
CA VAL A 5 20.41 -48.48 34.28
C VAL A 5 20.79 -49.63 33.33
N ASN A 6 20.24 -50.84 33.55
CA ASN A 6 20.48 -51.96 32.66
C ASN A 6 19.76 -51.79 31.30
N LYS A 7 18.57 -51.20 31.29
CA LYS A 7 17.84 -50.91 30.04
C LYS A 7 18.52 -49.82 29.21
N LEU A 8 19.11 -48.83 29.85
CA LEU A 8 19.91 -47.78 29.19
C LEU A 8 21.24 -48.34 28.62
N ARG A 9 21.85 -49.32 29.28
CA ARG A 9 23.03 -50.01 28.73
C ARG A 9 22.70 -50.88 27.51
N GLN A 10 21.58 -51.59 27.54
CA GLN A 10 21.10 -52.36 26.39
C GLN A 10 20.82 -51.52 25.16
N LEU A 11 20.14 -50.37 25.33
CA LEU A 11 19.87 -49.42 24.23
C LEU A 11 21.16 -48.79 23.66
N ARG A 12 22.23 -48.71 24.43
CA ARG A 12 23.52 -48.22 23.96
C ARG A 12 24.33 -49.23 23.17
N THR A 13 24.11 -50.54 23.37
CA THR A 13 24.76 -51.58 22.60
C THR A 13 24.04 -51.91 21.28
N GLU A 14 22.75 -51.62 21.19
CA GLU A 14 21.96 -51.80 19.96
C GLU A 14 22.08 -50.63 18.96
N SER A 15 22.60 -49.47 19.39
CA SER A 15 22.83 -48.30 18.53
C SER A 15 24.25 -48.25 17.91
N GLY A 16 25.03 -49.28 18.05
CA GLY A 16 26.39 -49.36 17.51
C GLY A 16 26.43 -50.07 16.17
N GLN A 17 26.35 -49.33 15.10
CA GLN A 17 26.88 -49.50 13.74
C GLN A 17 25.87 -49.00 12.71
N SER A 18 25.72 -47.69 12.63
CA SER A 18 25.22 -47.11 11.37
C SER A 18 26.34 -47.23 10.33
N PRO A 19 26.08 -47.79 9.16
CA PRO A 19 27.05 -47.75 8.07
C PRO A 19 27.36 -46.27 7.76
N ALA A 20 28.65 -45.97 7.62
CA ALA A 20 29.10 -44.66 7.22
C ALA A 20 28.42 -44.29 5.90
N ILE A 21 27.45 -43.35 5.96
CA ILE A 21 26.87 -42.73 4.77
C ILE A 21 27.99 -41.95 4.10
N ALA A 22 28.49 -42.48 2.98
CA ALA A 22 29.43 -41.77 2.15
C ALA A 22 28.75 -40.45 1.72
N LEU A 23 29.29 -39.33 2.15
CA LEU A 23 28.85 -38.01 1.68
C LEU A 23 28.97 -37.98 0.15
N PRO A 24 27.93 -37.53 -0.56
CA PRO A 24 28.02 -37.38 -2.00
C PRO A 24 29.21 -36.46 -2.34
N PRO A 25 29.92 -36.74 -3.43
CA PRO A 25 31.03 -35.87 -3.84
C PRO A 25 30.55 -34.44 -4.00
N LYS A 26 31.32 -33.47 -3.48
CA LYS A 26 31.01 -32.03 -3.66
C LYS A 26 30.80 -31.77 -5.16
N PRO A 27 29.70 -31.12 -5.55
CA PRO A 27 29.44 -30.83 -6.94
C PRO A 27 30.64 -30.04 -7.51
N THR A 28 31.30 -30.62 -8.49
CA THR A 28 32.37 -29.94 -9.22
C THR A 28 31.73 -28.97 -10.17
N ILE A 29 31.96 -27.65 -9.95
CA ILE A 29 31.49 -26.62 -10.85
C ILE A 29 32.17 -26.85 -12.20
N SER A 30 31.38 -27.00 -13.28
CA SER A 30 31.94 -27.25 -14.61
C SER A 30 32.83 -26.08 -15.03
N ALA A 31 33.89 -26.40 -15.82
CA ALA A 31 34.81 -25.35 -16.32
C ALA A 31 34.10 -24.26 -17.10
N ASP A 32 32.96 -24.55 -17.72
CA ASP A 32 32.16 -23.56 -18.46
C ASP A 32 31.41 -22.59 -17.53
N VAL A 33 30.93 -23.08 -16.38
CA VAL A 33 30.33 -22.22 -15.36
C VAL A 33 31.39 -21.32 -14.71
N LEU A 34 32.59 -21.85 -14.48
CA LEU A 34 33.73 -21.04 -14.00
C LEU A 34 34.15 -19.98 -15.02
N ARG A 35 34.16 -20.29 -16.32
CA ARG A 35 34.41 -19.30 -17.39
C ARG A 35 33.35 -18.24 -17.47
N LEU A 36 32.06 -18.59 -17.28
CA LEU A 36 30.94 -17.64 -17.22
C LEU A 36 31.05 -16.69 -16.00
N ILE A 37 31.45 -17.21 -14.85
CA ILE A 37 31.67 -16.42 -13.64
C ILE A 37 32.88 -15.48 -13.82
N GLN A 38 33.99 -15.98 -14.41
CA GLN A 38 35.18 -15.19 -14.67
C GLN A 38 34.97 -14.17 -15.81
N GLY A 39 34.17 -14.49 -16.83
CA GLY A 39 33.80 -13.57 -17.90
C GLY A 39 32.98 -12.37 -17.43
N ARG A 40 32.14 -12.52 -16.37
CA ARG A 40 31.41 -11.41 -15.76
C ARG A 40 32.28 -10.42 -14.96
N SER A 41 33.48 -10.83 -14.56
CA SER A 41 34.41 -9.96 -13.82
C SER A 41 35.11 -8.91 -14.68
N ARG A 42 34.95 -8.97 -15.99
CA ARG A 42 35.56 -8.03 -16.97
C ARG A 42 34.55 -7.08 -17.60
N ILE A 43 33.44 -6.80 -16.95
CA ILE A 43 32.65 -5.61 -17.27
C ILE A 43 33.49 -4.43 -16.78
N GLN A 44 34.18 -3.79 -17.70
CA GLN A 44 34.80 -2.49 -17.47
C GLN A 44 33.74 -1.63 -16.76
N ARG A 45 34.03 -1.26 -15.50
CA ARG A 45 33.37 -0.11 -14.91
C ARG A 45 33.73 1.08 -15.81
N VAL A 46 32.87 1.35 -16.76
CA VAL A 46 32.76 2.68 -17.32
C VAL A 46 32.39 3.54 -16.13
N THR A 47 33.37 4.19 -15.54
CA THR A 47 33.18 5.30 -14.64
C THR A 47 32.60 6.44 -15.48
N GLN A 48 31.33 6.30 -15.89
CA GLN A 48 30.52 7.47 -16.13
C GLN A 48 30.59 8.24 -14.80
N ARG A 49 31.22 9.41 -14.82
CA ARG A 49 31.02 10.41 -13.78
C ARG A 49 29.53 10.48 -13.60
N ALA A 50 29.03 9.90 -12.51
CA ALA A 50 27.62 9.98 -12.13
C ALA A 50 27.34 11.47 -11.97
N THR A 51 26.66 12.06 -12.94
CA THR A 51 25.91 13.28 -12.69
C THR A 51 25.06 12.93 -11.49
N SER A 52 25.21 13.66 -10.38
CA SER A 52 24.52 13.37 -9.12
C SER A 52 23.04 13.23 -9.47
N ALA A 53 22.49 12.01 -9.29
CA ALA A 53 21.10 11.77 -9.59
C ALA A 53 20.26 12.73 -8.74
N ASP A 54 19.23 13.35 -9.32
CA ASP A 54 18.30 14.19 -8.58
C ASP A 54 17.65 13.34 -7.47
N ARG A 55 18.01 13.64 -6.22
CA ARG A 55 17.57 12.91 -5.01
C ARG A 55 16.54 13.68 -4.21
N PHE A 56 16.06 14.81 -4.72
CA PHE A 56 15.12 15.65 -4.01
C PHE A 56 13.77 14.94 -3.80
N VAL A 57 13.37 14.78 -2.55
CA VAL A 57 12.05 14.31 -2.11
C VAL A 57 11.33 15.48 -1.47
N PRO A 58 10.15 15.87 -1.95
CA PRO A 58 9.39 16.99 -1.39
C PRO A 58 8.87 16.66 0.01
N GLY A 59 8.62 17.72 0.78
CA GLY A 59 8.10 17.62 2.15
C GLY A 59 9.16 17.86 3.21
N VAL A 60 8.78 17.66 4.46
CA VAL A 60 9.64 17.81 5.64
C VAL A 60 10.03 16.42 6.13
N GLU A 61 11.33 16.21 6.38
CA GLU A 61 11.80 14.98 7.02
C GLU A 61 11.45 15.04 8.52
N ILE A 62 10.46 14.24 8.94
CA ILE A 62 9.93 14.23 10.33
C ILE A 62 10.56 13.13 11.20
N ALA A 63 11.21 12.17 10.56
CA ALA A 63 12.04 11.14 11.19
C ALA A 63 13.08 10.67 10.17
N PRO A 64 14.19 10.04 10.56
CA PRO A 64 15.22 9.61 9.63
C PRO A 64 14.66 8.77 8.47
N GLY A 65 14.71 9.33 7.26
CA GLY A 65 14.19 8.73 6.05
C GLY A 65 12.67 8.74 5.88
N LEU A 66 11.92 9.48 6.71
CA LEU A 66 10.48 9.66 6.59
C LEU A 66 10.14 11.11 6.25
N TYR A 67 9.58 11.32 5.07
CA TYR A 67 9.14 12.63 4.58
C TYR A 67 7.63 12.78 4.71
N PHE A 68 7.20 13.96 5.14
CA PHE A 68 5.81 14.33 5.35
C PHE A 68 5.45 15.53 4.48
N ILE A 69 4.31 15.41 3.78
CA ILE A 69 3.67 16.52 3.08
C ILE A 69 2.29 16.72 3.69
N GLU A 70 1.92 17.99 3.88
CA GLU A 70 0.55 18.38 4.19
C GLU A 70 0.13 19.51 3.23
N ALA A 71 -1.06 19.37 2.68
CA ALA A 71 -1.67 20.35 1.81
C ALA A 71 -3.13 20.56 2.16
N PHE A 72 -3.61 21.79 2.00
CA PHE A 72 -5.01 22.15 2.21
C PHE A 72 -5.62 22.64 0.90
N MET A 73 -6.84 22.25 0.65
CA MET A 73 -7.59 22.65 -0.53
C MET A 73 -8.96 23.16 -0.13
N ASP A 74 -9.38 24.26 -0.73
CA ASP A 74 -10.74 24.76 -0.66
C ASP A 74 -11.62 23.92 -1.57
N TRP A 75 -11.96 22.74 -1.10
CA TRP A 75 -12.82 21.84 -1.85
C TRP A 75 -14.17 21.76 -1.16
N GLY A 76 -15.10 22.57 -1.62
CA GLY A 76 -16.43 22.82 -1.09
C GLY A 76 -16.87 21.83 0.00
N CYS A 77 -17.11 22.35 1.18
CA CYS A 77 -17.49 21.52 2.33
C CYS A 77 -18.68 20.64 1.93
N PRO A 78 -18.58 19.32 2.06
CA PRO A 78 -19.75 18.49 1.91
C PRO A 78 -20.76 18.81 3.01
N THR A 79 -21.99 18.36 2.85
CA THR A 79 -22.96 18.39 3.94
C THR A 79 -22.34 17.80 5.21
N PRO A 80 -22.71 18.27 6.41
CA PRO A 80 -22.14 17.75 7.67
C PRO A 80 -22.22 16.22 7.79
N LEU A 81 -23.25 15.61 7.21
CA LEU A 81 -23.46 14.18 7.15
C LEU A 81 -23.43 13.69 5.70
N ILE A 82 -22.71 12.62 5.48
CA ILE A 82 -22.60 11.94 4.18
C ILE A 82 -23.50 10.73 4.20
N GLU A 83 -24.45 10.69 3.26
CA GLU A 83 -25.34 9.54 3.06
C GLU A 83 -24.53 8.32 2.60
N THR A 84 -24.74 7.18 3.25
CA THR A 84 -23.96 5.95 3.04
C THR A 84 -24.78 4.76 2.56
N ALA A 85 -26.06 4.98 2.23
CA ALA A 85 -26.97 3.96 1.70
C ALA A 85 -26.39 3.26 0.44
N PHE A 86 -25.61 3.99 -0.38
CA PHE A 86 -24.88 3.42 -1.52
C PHE A 86 -23.91 2.30 -1.12
N ALA A 87 -23.40 2.34 0.12
CA ALA A 87 -22.52 1.32 0.69
C ALA A 87 -23.26 0.28 1.52
N ARG A 88 -24.61 0.35 1.57
CA ARG A 88 -25.51 -0.48 2.40
C ARG A 88 -25.28 -0.27 3.88
N TRP A 89 -24.96 0.93 4.29
CA TRP A 89 -24.94 1.36 5.67
C TRP A 89 -26.25 2.11 5.96
N GLU A 90 -26.78 1.90 7.14
CA GLU A 90 -28.09 2.46 7.55
C GLU A 90 -27.96 3.92 8.01
N GLU A 91 -26.81 4.25 8.62
CA GLU A 91 -26.62 5.56 9.21
C GLU A 91 -25.65 6.40 8.38
N PRO A 92 -25.94 7.70 8.17
CA PRO A 92 -25.00 8.61 7.55
C PRO A 92 -23.77 8.83 8.44
N VAL A 93 -22.66 9.21 7.83
CA VAL A 93 -21.39 9.43 8.53
C VAL A 93 -21.02 10.90 8.49
N ALA A 94 -20.64 11.47 9.64
CA ALA A 94 -20.12 12.82 9.68
C ALA A 94 -18.84 12.94 8.85
N HIS A 95 -18.77 13.97 7.97
CA HIS A 95 -17.69 14.09 7.00
C HIS A 95 -16.30 14.15 7.65
N HIS A 96 -16.15 14.74 8.83
CA HIS A 96 -14.90 14.85 9.54
C HIS A 96 -14.37 13.51 10.08
N ARG A 97 -15.23 12.49 10.21
CA ARG A 97 -14.85 11.13 10.59
C ARG A 97 -14.30 10.31 9.44
N LEU A 98 -14.49 10.77 8.20
CA LEU A 98 -14.05 10.06 7.00
C LEU A 98 -12.56 10.29 6.78
N LEU A 99 -11.78 9.23 6.78
CA LEU A 99 -10.36 9.23 6.43
C LEU A 99 -10.15 8.45 5.14
N HIS A 100 -10.00 9.17 4.04
CA HIS A 100 -9.61 8.61 2.75
C HIS A 100 -8.16 8.18 2.86
N PHE A 101 -7.81 6.99 2.39
CA PHE A 101 -6.42 6.54 2.38
C PHE A 101 -6.12 5.64 1.21
N ASP A 102 -4.85 5.67 0.80
CA ASP A 102 -4.28 4.87 -0.25
C ASP A 102 -2.81 4.58 0.05
N THR A 103 -2.27 3.42 -0.37
CA THR A 103 -0.89 3.02 -0.09
C THR A 103 -0.13 2.64 -1.34
N GLU A 104 1.15 3.06 -1.38
CA GLU A 104 2.09 2.56 -2.36
C GLU A 104 2.98 1.48 -1.75
N THR A 105 3.12 0.39 -2.46
CA THR A 105 3.70 -0.83 -1.90
C THR A 105 4.89 -1.34 -2.72
N THR A 106 5.68 -2.23 -2.14
CA THR A 106 6.83 -2.86 -2.81
C THR A 106 6.45 -3.95 -3.79
N GLY A 107 5.17 -4.27 -3.92
CA GLY A 107 4.66 -5.28 -4.85
C GLY A 107 3.19 -5.56 -4.63
N LEU A 108 2.57 -6.20 -5.62
CA LEU A 108 1.12 -6.46 -5.65
C LEU A 108 0.73 -7.84 -5.11
N ALA A 109 1.69 -8.69 -4.80
CA ALA A 109 1.43 -10.09 -4.43
C ALA A 109 0.89 -10.26 -2.98
N GLY A 110 0.93 -9.21 -2.16
CA GLY A 110 0.60 -9.31 -0.73
C GLY A 110 1.62 -10.15 0.07
N GLY A 111 1.23 -10.57 1.28
CA GLY A 111 2.08 -11.37 2.16
C GLY A 111 3.04 -10.54 3.01
N THR A 112 3.81 -11.23 3.88
CA THR A 112 4.68 -10.59 4.88
C THR A 112 5.89 -9.86 4.28
N GLY A 113 6.27 -10.19 3.05
CA GLY A 113 7.36 -9.54 2.31
C GLY A 113 6.97 -8.22 1.66
N THR A 114 5.68 -7.98 1.43
CA THR A 114 5.19 -6.72 0.87
C THR A 114 5.16 -5.64 1.95
N ARG A 115 5.65 -4.45 1.62
CA ARG A 115 5.70 -3.29 2.50
C ARG A 115 4.97 -2.12 1.88
N ALA A 116 4.27 -1.34 2.69
CA ALA A 116 3.93 0.03 2.32
C ALA A 116 5.19 0.88 2.46
N TRP A 117 5.52 1.64 1.44
CA TRP A 117 6.61 2.62 1.48
C TRP A 117 6.08 4.05 1.40
N MET A 118 4.81 4.21 1.07
CA MET A 118 4.08 5.45 1.13
C MET A 118 2.66 5.20 1.64
N ILE A 119 2.17 6.12 2.45
CA ILE A 119 0.78 6.18 2.89
C ILE A 119 0.28 7.59 2.62
N GLY A 120 -0.73 7.71 1.79
CA GLY A 120 -1.50 8.93 1.62
C GLY A 120 -2.79 8.87 2.43
N ALA A 121 -3.20 9.98 3.02
CA ALA A 121 -4.50 10.12 3.65
C ALA A 121 -5.07 11.53 3.47
N ALA A 122 -6.40 11.60 3.39
CA ALA A 122 -7.08 12.88 3.28
C ALA A 122 -8.40 12.87 4.04
N ASN A 123 -8.78 14.02 4.57
CA ASN A 123 -10.03 14.20 5.31
C ASN A 123 -10.53 15.65 5.23
N TRP A 124 -11.83 15.83 5.34
CA TRP A 124 -12.38 17.15 5.59
C TRP A 124 -12.16 17.53 7.05
N MET A 125 -11.77 18.77 7.24
CA MET A 125 -11.65 19.37 8.56
C MET A 125 -12.97 20.02 8.99
N ALA A 126 -13.09 20.33 10.28
CA ALA A 126 -14.29 20.98 10.82
C ALA A 126 -14.55 22.37 10.20
N ASP A 127 -13.51 23.04 9.71
CA ASP A 127 -13.60 24.32 8.99
C ASP A 127 -13.97 24.17 7.50
N GLY A 128 -14.23 22.96 7.03
CA GLY A 128 -14.63 22.65 5.65
C GLY A 128 -13.50 22.53 4.66
N ARG A 129 -12.25 22.79 5.04
CA ARG A 129 -11.10 22.55 4.16
C ARG A 129 -10.83 21.05 4.04
N PHE A 130 -10.39 20.64 2.86
CA PHE A 130 -9.91 19.29 2.62
C PHE A 130 -8.41 19.23 2.86
N ARG A 131 -7.98 18.43 3.82
CA ARG A 131 -6.59 18.23 4.18
C ARG A 131 -6.07 16.94 3.56
N LEU A 132 -4.99 17.03 2.80
CA LEU A 132 -4.26 15.91 2.23
C LEU A 132 -2.91 15.78 2.91
N ARG A 133 -2.55 14.58 3.31
CA ARG A 133 -1.29 14.25 3.98
C ARG A 133 -0.64 13.03 3.32
N GLN A 134 0.68 13.09 3.15
CA GLN A 134 1.45 11.99 2.58
C GLN A 134 2.68 11.71 3.44
N LEU A 135 2.93 10.44 3.69
CA LEU A 135 4.12 9.91 4.35
C LEU A 135 4.89 9.08 3.34
N THR A 136 6.13 9.45 3.04
CA THR A 136 6.99 8.75 2.08
C THR A 136 8.27 8.31 2.75
N THR A 137 8.58 7.02 2.69
CA THR A 137 9.85 6.50 3.20
C THR A 137 10.94 6.55 2.13
N THR A 138 12.11 7.02 2.50
CA THR A 138 13.31 7.05 1.65
C THR A 138 14.33 6.00 2.07
N THR A 139 14.03 5.26 3.13
CA THR A 139 14.82 4.13 3.63
C THR A 139 13.89 3.01 4.13
N MET A 140 14.39 1.79 4.14
CA MET A 140 13.65 0.64 4.67
C MET A 140 13.36 0.76 6.18
N GLY A 141 14.21 1.45 6.92
CA GLY A 141 14.10 1.62 8.38
C GLY A 141 13.01 2.60 8.80
N ALA A 142 12.56 3.47 7.89
CA ALA A 142 11.57 4.50 8.20
C ALA A 142 10.13 3.98 8.33
N GLU A 143 9.86 2.71 7.96
CA GLU A 143 8.51 2.13 7.97
C GLU A 143 7.83 2.21 9.34
N VAL A 144 8.55 1.93 10.42
CA VAL A 144 7.98 1.96 11.79
C VAL A 144 7.53 3.37 12.17
N ALA A 145 8.33 4.39 11.82
CA ALA A 145 7.95 5.79 12.05
C ALA A 145 6.72 6.17 11.21
N MET A 146 6.66 5.75 9.95
CA MET A 146 5.51 5.97 9.07
C MET A 146 4.22 5.36 9.64
N LEU A 147 4.28 4.10 10.10
CA LEU A 147 3.12 3.42 10.68
C LEU A 147 2.64 4.11 11.97
N ARG A 148 3.55 4.59 12.83
CA ARG A 148 3.20 5.36 14.03
C ARG A 148 2.51 6.68 13.67
N THR A 149 3.11 7.45 12.77
CA THR A 149 2.54 8.72 12.34
C THR A 149 1.16 8.52 11.70
N PHE A 150 0.98 7.48 10.89
CA PHE A 150 -0.34 7.19 10.32
C PHE A 150 -1.35 6.77 11.40
N ALA A 151 -0.95 5.99 12.41
CA ALA A 151 -1.80 5.63 13.54
C ALA A 151 -2.29 6.83 14.35
N ASP A 152 -1.47 7.90 14.44
CA ASP A 152 -1.82 9.14 15.14
C ASP A 152 -2.90 9.97 14.39
N TRP A 153 -3.19 9.63 13.14
CA TRP A 153 -4.28 10.27 12.36
C TRP A 153 -5.62 9.57 12.53
N ILE A 154 -5.65 8.44 13.22
CA ILE A 154 -6.82 7.57 13.35
C ILE A 154 -7.42 7.75 14.73
N GLU A 155 -8.64 8.28 14.78
CA GLU A 155 -9.45 8.38 15.98
C GLU A 155 -10.33 7.14 16.15
N PRO A 156 -10.87 6.85 17.37
CA PRO A 156 -11.69 5.67 17.63
C PRO A 156 -12.94 5.58 16.75
N ASP A 157 -13.48 6.71 16.30
CA ASP A 157 -14.69 6.79 15.49
C ASP A 157 -14.41 7.05 14.01
N THR A 158 -13.15 6.96 13.61
CA THR A 158 -12.73 7.10 12.21
C THR A 158 -13.41 6.06 11.34
N VAL A 159 -13.90 6.50 10.19
CA VAL A 159 -14.38 5.64 9.11
C VAL A 159 -13.40 5.74 7.95
N LEU A 160 -12.80 4.62 7.60
CA LEU A 160 -11.86 4.53 6.49
C LEU A 160 -12.60 4.58 5.15
N VAL A 161 -12.01 5.28 4.17
CA VAL A 161 -12.49 5.32 2.79
C VAL A 161 -11.36 4.94 1.87
N SER A 162 -11.59 3.98 0.96
CA SER A 162 -10.58 3.52 0.01
C SER A 162 -11.19 3.01 -1.29
N TYR A 163 -10.35 2.63 -2.25
CA TYR A 163 -10.76 1.94 -3.47
C TYR A 163 -10.07 0.58 -3.55
N ASN A 164 -10.78 -0.51 -3.25
CA ASN A 164 -10.24 -1.87 -3.09
C ASN A 164 -9.35 -2.07 -1.85
N GLY A 165 -9.19 -1.05 -1.01
CA GLY A 165 -8.29 -1.09 0.13
C GLY A 165 -8.77 -2.01 1.25
N LYS A 166 -10.05 -2.35 1.31
CA LYS A 166 -10.58 -3.34 2.26
C LYS A 166 -9.96 -4.71 2.04
N SER A 167 -9.69 -5.04 0.77
CA SER A 167 -9.08 -6.32 0.37
C SER A 167 -7.56 -6.25 0.25
N TYR A 168 -6.98 -5.06 0.17
CA TYR A 168 -5.57 -4.88 -0.16
C TYR A 168 -4.80 -4.09 0.92
N ASP A 169 -5.06 -2.80 1.04
CA ASP A 169 -4.30 -1.88 1.89
C ASP A 169 -4.47 -2.18 3.37
N SER A 170 -5.72 -2.38 3.83
CA SER A 170 -6.00 -2.65 5.24
C SER A 170 -5.37 -3.96 5.73
N PRO A 171 -5.48 -5.12 5.05
CA PRO A 171 -4.79 -6.34 5.45
C PRO A 171 -3.27 -6.20 5.43
N LEU A 172 -2.72 -5.46 4.45
CA LEU A 172 -1.31 -5.17 4.38
C LEU A 172 -0.85 -4.37 5.61
N LEU A 173 -1.46 -3.21 5.86
CA LEU A 173 -1.10 -2.34 6.98
C LEU A 173 -1.25 -3.06 8.33
N ARG A 174 -2.32 -3.84 8.54
CA ARG A 174 -2.50 -4.67 9.73
C ARG A 174 -1.38 -5.68 9.92
N THR A 175 -0.92 -6.29 8.83
CA THR A 175 0.24 -7.19 8.85
C THR A 175 1.51 -6.43 9.22
N ARG A 176 1.70 -5.21 8.67
CA ARG A 176 2.87 -4.37 8.98
C ARG A 176 2.86 -3.90 10.43
N TYR A 177 1.71 -3.46 10.98
CA TYR A 177 1.55 -3.12 12.39
C TYR A 177 1.96 -4.29 13.30
N ARG A 178 1.48 -5.51 13.00
CA ARG A 178 1.82 -6.72 13.76
C ARG A 178 3.31 -7.02 13.73
N LEU A 179 3.92 -6.98 12.54
CA LEU A 179 5.37 -7.22 12.38
C LEU A 179 6.22 -6.15 13.08
N ALA A 180 5.77 -4.91 13.10
CA ALA A 180 6.39 -3.80 13.81
C ALA A 180 6.12 -3.83 15.33
N ARG A 181 5.28 -4.75 15.84
CA ARG A 181 4.81 -4.82 17.24
C ARG A 181 4.13 -3.52 17.69
N LEU A 182 3.39 -2.89 16.79
CA LEU A 182 2.61 -1.69 17.06
C LEU A 182 1.13 -2.06 17.23
N PRO A 183 0.35 -1.26 18.00
CA PRO A 183 -1.10 -1.39 18.06
C PRO A 183 -1.73 -1.26 16.67
N ASP A 184 -2.63 -2.20 16.32
CA ASP A 184 -3.39 -2.16 15.08
C ASP A 184 -4.56 -1.17 15.24
N ARG A 185 -4.38 0.06 14.78
CA ARG A 185 -5.39 1.12 14.84
C ARG A 185 -6.47 0.99 13.77
N ILE A 186 -6.27 0.12 12.78
CA ILE A 186 -7.21 -0.08 11.66
C ILE A 186 -8.26 -1.13 12.00
N HIS A 187 -7.91 -2.06 12.88
CA HIS A 187 -8.79 -3.17 13.24
C HIS A 187 -10.09 -2.67 13.91
N GLY A 188 -11.23 -3.13 13.39
CA GLY A 188 -12.54 -2.80 13.95
C GLY A 188 -13.14 -1.47 13.50
N LEU A 189 -12.40 -0.66 12.73
CA LEU A 189 -12.94 0.57 12.16
C LEU A 189 -13.98 0.29 11.08
N GLY A 190 -14.97 1.18 10.96
CA GLY A 190 -15.82 1.26 9.78
C GLY A 190 -14.98 1.46 8.53
N HIS A 191 -15.33 0.82 7.41
CA HIS A 191 -14.59 0.93 6.17
C HIS A 191 -15.51 0.97 4.96
N LEU A 192 -15.58 2.11 4.29
CA LEU A 192 -16.27 2.33 3.04
C LEU A 192 -15.29 2.05 1.88
N ASP A 193 -15.40 0.88 1.25
CA ASP A 193 -14.62 0.55 0.05
C ASP A 193 -15.45 0.87 -1.18
N LEU A 194 -15.05 1.91 -1.90
CA LEU A 194 -15.80 2.47 -3.03
C LEU A 194 -15.82 1.57 -4.26
N LEU A 195 -14.91 0.60 -4.38
CA LEU A 195 -14.93 -0.35 -5.50
C LEU A 195 -16.24 -1.15 -5.54
N HIS A 196 -16.76 -1.55 -4.38
CA HIS A 196 -17.96 -2.38 -4.32
C HIS A 196 -19.22 -1.65 -4.81
N PRO A 197 -19.55 -0.42 -4.35
CA PRO A 197 -20.67 0.33 -4.88
C PRO A 197 -20.48 0.71 -6.35
N VAL A 198 -19.27 1.11 -6.78
CA VAL A 198 -18.98 1.37 -8.20
C VAL A 198 -19.27 0.13 -9.06
N ARG A 199 -18.81 -1.05 -8.65
CA ARG A 199 -19.12 -2.30 -9.36
C ARG A 199 -20.61 -2.63 -9.40
N ARG A 200 -21.38 -2.30 -8.37
CA ARG A 200 -22.82 -2.56 -8.36
C ARG A 200 -23.58 -1.74 -9.41
N HIS A 201 -23.13 -0.52 -9.65
CA HIS A 201 -23.79 0.38 -10.61
C HIS A 201 -23.27 0.20 -12.04
N TRP A 202 -21.97 -0.04 -12.24
CA TRP A 202 -21.36 0.08 -13.55
C TRP A 202 -20.59 -1.13 -14.06
N LYS A 203 -20.57 -2.27 -13.31
CA LYS A 203 -19.98 -3.50 -13.83
C LYS A 203 -20.78 -3.99 -15.04
N GLY A 204 -20.11 -4.11 -16.19
CA GLY A 204 -20.75 -4.47 -17.48
C GLY A 204 -21.26 -3.28 -18.28
N VAL A 205 -21.27 -2.07 -17.69
CA VAL A 205 -21.55 -0.81 -18.38
C VAL A 205 -20.24 -0.18 -18.87
N TRP A 206 -19.25 -0.08 -17.97
CA TRP A 206 -17.92 0.42 -18.31
C TRP A 206 -16.97 -0.72 -18.71
N GLU A 207 -15.90 -0.37 -19.42
CA GLU A 207 -14.84 -1.31 -19.80
C GLU A 207 -14.24 -2.07 -18.60
N ASN A 208 -14.13 -1.36 -17.47
CA ASN A 208 -13.70 -1.89 -16.18
C ASN A 208 -14.13 -0.94 -15.05
N CYS A 209 -13.96 -1.37 -13.78
CA CYS A 209 -14.24 -0.54 -12.61
C CYS A 209 -12.93 -0.20 -11.85
N ARG A 210 -11.86 0.13 -12.55
CA ARG A 210 -10.64 0.66 -11.91
C ARG A 210 -10.86 2.10 -11.46
N LEU A 211 -10.05 2.57 -10.52
CA LEU A 211 -10.14 3.96 -10.03
C LEU A 211 -10.05 4.97 -11.17
N ALA A 212 -9.07 4.82 -12.07
CA ALA A 212 -8.91 5.71 -13.22
C ALA A 212 -10.13 5.74 -14.15
N THR A 213 -10.84 4.62 -14.32
CA THR A 213 -12.08 4.59 -15.09
C THR A 213 -13.20 5.32 -14.35
N ALA A 214 -13.35 5.08 -13.04
CA ALA A 214 -14.33 5.80 -12.22
C ALA A 214 -14.07 7.30 -12.18
N GLU A 215 -12.81 7.74 -12.13
CA GLU A 215 -12.42 9.14 -12.23
C GLU A 215 -12.87 9.77 -13.54
N ARG A 216 -12.57 9.12 -14.64
CA ARG A 216 -12.94 9.63 -15.97
C ARG A 216 -14.45 9.74 -16.12
N GLU A 217 -15.19 8.69 -15.76
CA GLU A 217 -16.62 8.59 -15.98
C GLU A 217 -17.46 9.43 -14.99
N LEU A 218 -17.03 9.52 -13.71
CA LEU A 218 -17.82 10.21 -12.70
C LEU A 218 -17.34 11.62 -12.42
N LEU A 219 -16.04 11.89 -12.59
CA LEU A 219 -15.44 13.16 -12.21
C LEU A 219 -14.89 13.95 -13.40
N GLY A 220 -14.85 13.36 -14.61
CA GLY A 220 -14.25 13.99 -15.79
C GLY A 220 -12.72 14.16 -15.68
N VAL A 221 -12.08 13.45 -14.77
CA VAL A 221 -10.62 13.55 -14.54
C VAL A 221 -9.89 12.68 -15.54
N VAL A 222 -9.03 13.29 -16.35
CA VAL A 222 -8.10 12.61 -17.26
C VAL A 222 -6.70 12.90 -16.76
N ARG A 223 -5.92 11.86 -16.49
CA ARG A 223 -4.54 11.98 -15.99
C ARG A 223 -3.59 12.10 -17.18
N GLU A 224 -2.84 13.20 -17.20
CA GLU A 224 -1.74 13.41 -18.15
C GLU A 224 -0.42 13.04 -17.47
N ASP A 225 0.51 12.40 -18.19
CA ASP A 225 1.84 11.98 -17.71
C ASP A 225 1.84 11.17 -16.40
N ASP A 226 0.75 10.43 -16.14
CA ASP A 226 0.65 9.61 -14.94
C ASP A 226 1.62 8.42 -14.99
N LEU A 227 2.24 8.12 -13.84
CA LEU A 227 3.03 6.91 -13.71
C LEU A 227 2.09 5.76 -13.36
N PRO A 228 2.00 4.69 -14.18
CA PRO A 228 1.15 3.55 -13.84
C PRO A 228 1.48 3.02 -12.45
N GLY A 229 0.47 2.75 -11.60
CA GLY A 229 0.65 2.25 -10.24
C GLY A 229 1.50 0.95 -10.18
N SER A 230 1.53 0.18 -11.27
CA SER A 230 2.40 -0.99 -11.42
C SER A 230 3.90 -0.65 -11.44
N GLU A 231 4.27 0.60 -11.74
CA GLU A 231 5.64 1.09 -11.75
C GLU A 231 6.09 1.70 -10.41
N ALA A 232 5.18 1.96 -9.49
CA ALA A 232 5.46 2.53 -8.18
C ALA A 232 6.50 1.72 -7.37
N PRO A 233 6.44 0.36 -7.34
CA PRO A 233 7.47 -0.44 -6.69
C PRO A 233 8.87 -0.22 -7.28
N ALA A 234 8.97 -0.16 -8.62
CA ALA A 234 10.22 0.03 -9.32
C ALA A 234 10.80 1.43 -9.09
N ALA A 235 9.95 2.46 -9.04
CA ALA A 235 10.34 3.84 -8.76
C ALA A 235 11.03 3.95 -7.38
N TRP A 236 10.41 3.38 -6.34
CA TRP A 236 10.96 3.40 -4.99
C TRP A 236 12.24 2.57 -4.86
N LEU A 237 12.27 1.34 -5.40
CA LEU A 237 13.47 0.50 -5.37
C LEU A 237 14.64 1.11 -6.15
N THR A 238 14.37 1.79 -7.25
CA THR A 238 15.40 2.54 -8.02
C THR A 238 15.98 3.67 -7.17
N TYR A 239 15.10 4.42 -6.48
CA TYR A 239 15.52 5.46 -5.55
C TYR A 239 16.40 4.89 -4.43
N LEU A 240 16.00 3.80 -3.77
CA LEU A 240 16.79 3.17 -2.69
C LEU A 240 18.19 2.74 -3.15
N ARG A 241 18.34 2.35 -4.42
CA ARG A 241 19.62 1.95 -5.03
C ARG A 241 20.50 3.13 -5.47
N GLY A 242 20.11 4.36 -5.13
CA GLY A 242 20.87 5.56 -5.48
C GLY A 242 20.42 6.23 -6.78
N GLY A 243 19.34 5.77 -7.41
CA GLY A 243 18.76 6.37 -8.60
C GLY A 243 17.99 7.67 -8.32
N SER A 244 17.48 8.29 -9.39
CA SER A 244 16.76 9.57 -9.34
C SER A 244 15.43 9.46 -8.60
N ALA A 245 15.02 10.55 -7.92
CA ALA A 245 13.72 10.71 -7.28
C ALA A 245 12.61 11.17 -8.25
N VAL A 246 12.88 11.37 -9.52
CA VAL A 246 11.87 11.88 -10.49
C VAL A 246 10.63 11.01 -10.51
N ASN A 247 10.78 9.68 -10.69
CA ASN A 247 9.63 8.78 -10.70
C ASN A 247 8.99 8.64 -9.31
N LEU A 248 9.77 8.74 -8.23
CA LEU A 248 9.22 8.77 -6.87
C LEU A 248 8.25 9.96 -6.70
N ARG A 249 8.63 11.15 -7.17
CA ARG A 249 7.75 12.33 -7.14
C ARG A 249 6.48 12.15 -7.99
N ARG A 250 6.59 11.47 -9.14
CA ARG A 250 5.41 11.15 -9.98
C ARG A 250 4.44 10.24 -9.23
N VAL A 251 4.95 9.23 -8.50
CA VAL A 251 4.11 8.38 -7.63
C VAL A 251 3.46 9.19 -6.52
N MET A 252 4.18 10.15 -5.91
CA MET A 252 3.59 11.02 -4.89
C MET A 252 2.44 11.87 -5.47
N THR A 253 2.58 12.37 -6.69
CA THR A 253 1.51 13.10 -7.39
C THR A 253 0.33 12.17 -7.72
N HIS A 254 0.61 10.94 -8.16
CA HIS A 254 -0.40 9.91 -8.41
C HIS A 254 -1.23 9.63 -7.17
N ASN A 255 -0.61 9.29 -6.05
CA ASN A 255 -1.28 9.03 -4.78
C ASN A 255 -2.09 10.24 -4.28
N ALA A 256 -1.57 11.47 -4.44
CA ALA A 256 -2.33 12.67 -4.10
C ALA A 256 -3.61 12.82 -4.96
N GLN A 257 -3.56 12.43 -6.24
CA GLN A 257 -4.72 12.42 -7.12
C GLN A 257 -5.71 11.34 -6.71
N ASP A 258 -5.25 10.13 -6.36
CA ASP A 258 -6.10 9.04 -5.87
C ASP A 258 -6.93 9.48 -4.66
N LEU A 259 -6.32 10.14 -3.69
CA LEU A 259 -7.02 10.66 -2.52
C LEU A 259 -8.12 11.68 -2.86
N LYS A 260 -7.85 12.58 -3.80
CA LYS A 260 -8.87 13.52 -4.30
C LYS A 260 -10.02 12.78 -4.97
N SER A 261 -9.68 11.81 -5.78
CA SER A 261 -10.65 11.02 -6.53
C SER A 261 -11.52 10.17 -5.61
N LEU A 262 -10.94 9.59 -4.55
CA LEU A 262 -11.71 8.90 -3.51
C LEU A 262 -12.78 9.81 -2.92
N ALA A 263 -12.41 11.03 -2.55
CA ALA A 263 -13.35 12.00 -1.98
C ALA A 263 -14.43 12.42 -3.00
N GLY A 264 -14.05 12.67 -4.26
CA GLY A 264 -14.98 13.02 -5.32
C GLY A 264 -15.98 11.89 -5.63
N ILE A 265 -15.48 10.65 -5.74
CA ILE A 265 -16.33 9.46 -5.98
C ILE A 265 -17.26 9.22 -4.79
N LEU A 266 -16.78 9.36 -3.55
CA LEU A 266 -17.62 9.24 -2.35
C LEU A 266 -18.80 10.23 -2.41
N LEU A 267 -18.54 11.51 -2.69
CA LEU A 267 -19.57 12.54 -2.79
C LEU A 267 -20.55 12.27 -3.94
N HIS A 268 -20.04 11.78 -5.07
CA HIS A 268 -20.88 11.38 -6.20
C HIS A 268 -21.83 10.24 -5.81
N MET A 269 -21.30 9.19 -5.18
CA MET A 269 -22.08 8.04 -4.73
C MET A 269 -23.11 8.41 -3.66
N ALA A 270 -22.76 9.31 -2.74
CA ALA A 270 -23.69 9.81 -1.72
C ALA A 270 -24.89 10.53 -2.34
N ARG A 271 -24.65 11.33 -3.37
CA ARG A 271 -25.74 12.02 -4.13
C ARG A 271 -26.67 11.05 -4.84
N LEU A 272 -26.12 10.01 -5.47
CA LEU A 272 -26.91 8.97 -6.11
C LEU A 272 -27.80 8.21 -5.11
N GLY A 273 -27.28 7.92 -3.93
CA GLY A 273 -28.02 7.24 -2.85
C GLY A 273 -29.11 8.09 -2.22
N ALA A 274 -28.98 9.42 -2.25
CA ALA A 274 -29.95 10.38 -1.71
C ALA A 274 -31.12 10.66 -2.69
N THR A 275 -30.95 10.35 -3.96
CA THR A 275 -32.04 10.51 -4.96
C THR A 275 -32.91 9.26 -4.91
N PRO A 276 -34.22 9.32 -4.57
CA PRO A 276 -35.10 8.17 -4.68
C PRO A 276 -35.07 7.69 -6.14
N ILE A 277 -34.79 6.41 -6.33
CA ILE A 277 -34.84 5.78 -7.66
C ILE A 277 -36.28 5.85 -8.14
N ASN A 278 -36.64 6.93 -8.82
CA ASN A 278 -37.84 6.93 -9.64
C ASN A 278 -37.58 5.96 -10.80
N ALA A 279 -38.37 4.89 -10.86
CA ALA A 279 -38.24 3.75 -11.76
C ALA A 279 -38.50 4.11 -13.26
N VAL A 280 -38.14 5.30 -13.71
CA VAL A 280 -38.49 5.83 -15.05
C VAL A 280 -37.30 5.96 -16.00
N ASP A 281 -36.05 5.86 -15.52
CA ASP A 281 -34.84 6.06 -16.36
C ASP A 281 -34.00 4.77 -16.51
N MET A 282 -34.65 3.65 -16.85
CA MET A 282 -33.92 2.52 -17.43
C MET A 282 -34.05 2.65 -18.96
N PRO A 283 -32.96 2.89 -19.72
CA PRO A 283 -33.00 2.76 -21.18
C PRO A 283 -33.27 1.30 -21.52
N GLN A 284 -34.29 1.10 -22.39
CA GLN A 284 -34.70 -0.19 -22.97
C GLN A 284 -33.57 -0.76 -23.86
#